data_10e606ad98efd53e90aa41479d28feb3
#
_entry.id   10e606ad98efd53e90aa41479d28feb3
#
_cell.length_a   1.000
_cell.length_b   1.000
_cell.length_c   1.000
_cell.angle_alpha   90.00
_cell.angle_beta   90.00
_cell.angle_gamma   90.00
#
_symmetry.space_group_name_H-M   'P 1'
#
loop_
_entity.id
_entity.type
_entity.pdbx_description
1 polymer ?
#
loop_
_entity_poly.entity_id
_entity_poly.type
_entity_poly.pdbx_seq_one_letter_code
_entity_poly.pdbx_strand_id
1 'polypeptide(L)'
;MARIAKQLTELIGGTPLLELSKFSASNNLQTPIVAKIESFNPGGSVKDRIALAMIEDAEHSGVLKPGATIIEPTSGNTGVGLALVAAVKGYKLILTMPETMSVERRNLVKAYGAQVKLTPGKEGMKGAIEMAMQLRAAIPGAVILQQFENLANPERHYEVTGREIWADTSGEIDIFVAGVGTGGTVSGVGKYLKEKNPNVRIVAVEPVDSPVLSGGKPGPHKIQGIGAGFVPKTYNGSVVDEVVRVGNDDAIRTGRELAQQEGVLAGISSGAAVFAAMQLAKRPENASKRIVTLLPDTGERYLSTVLYAFEEYPL
;
A
#
# COMPACT_ATOMS: atom_id res chain seq x y z
N MET A 1 13.22 -25.50 12.64
CA MET A 1 13.90 -24.91 13.82
C MET A 1 13.01 -23.80 14.35
N ALA A 2 12.85 -23.70 15.68
CA ALA A 2 12.14 -22.59 16.28
C ALA A 2 12.90 -21.28 15.99
N ARG A 3 12.22 -20.28 15.41
CA ARG A 3 12.81 -19.00 15.07
C ARG A 3 12.27 -17.94 16.04
N ILE A 4 13.12 -17.45 16.91
CA ILE A 4 12.80 -16.31 17.78
C ILE A 4 13.40 -15.06 17.13
N ALA A 5 12.54 -14.12 16.68
CA ALA A 5 12.97 -12.83 16.14
C ALA A 5 13.57 -11.98 17.27
N LYS A 6 14.66 -11.30 17.00
CA LYS A 6 15.33 -10.40 17.95
C LYS A 6 14.78 -8.98 17.89
N GLN A 7 14.24 -8.59 16.75
CA GLN A 7 13.65 -7.28 16.52
C GLN A 7 12.35 -7.43 15.72
N LEU A 8 11.40 -6.55 15.97
CA LEU A 8 10.10 -6.58 15.29
C LEU A 8 10.24 -6.41 13.75
N THR A 9 11.25 -5.68 13.29
CA THR A 9 11.54 -5.48 11.86
C THR A 9 11.88 -6.77 11.12
N GLU A 10 12.35 -7.82 11.80
CA GLU A 10 12.61 -9.15 11.21
C GLU A 10 11.32 -9.91 10.84
N LEU A 11 10.18 -9.45 11.35
CA LEU A 11 8.85 -10.01 11.07
C LEU A 11 8.13 -9.30 9.93
N ILE A 12 8.75 -8.28 9.31
CA ILE A 12 8.19 -7.57 8.17
C ILE A 12 8.35 -8.43 6.91
N GLY A 13 7.25 -8.66 6.20
CA GLY A 13 7.21 -9.56 5.05
C GLY A 13 6.81 -10.99 5.42
N GLY A 14 7.02 -11.94 4.50
CA GLY A 14 6.57 -13.31 4.67
C GLY A 14 5.05 -13.42 4.88
N THR A 15 4.29 -12.47 4.33
CA THR A 15 2.84 -12.42 4.46
C THR A 15 2.18 -13.54 3.66
N PRO A 16 1.04 -14.11 4.14
CA PRO A 16 0.42 -15.24 3.48
C PRO A 16 -0.29 -14.88 2.18
N LEU A 17 -0.46 -15.86 1.31
CA LEU A 17 -1.47 -15.89 0.27
C LEU A 17 -2.73 -16.57 0.79
N LEU A 18 -3.90 -16.04 0.43
CA LEU A 18 -5.21 -16.59 0.73
C LEU A 18 -6.02 -16.72 -0.56
N GLU A 19 -6.60 -17.88 -0.79
CA GLU A 19 -7.57 -18.08 -1.85
C GLU A 19 -8.94 -17.55 -1.40
N LEU A 20 -9.51 -16.60 -2.16
CA LEU A 20 -10.81 -16.00 -1.90
C LEU A 20 -11.92 -16.89 -2.48
N SER A 21 -12.08 -18.11 -1.94
CA SER A 21 -12.93 -19.16 -2.52
C SER A 21 -14.41 -18.83 -2.46
N LYS A 22 -14.91 -18.32 -1.33
CA LYS A 22 -16.34 -17.97 -1.17
C LYS A 22 -16.71 -16.76 -2.02
N PHE A 23 -15.87 -15.72 -1.99
CA PHE A 23 -16.05 -14.54 -2.82
C PHE A 23 -16.04 -14.89 -4.31
N SER A 24 -15.12 -15.75 -4.74
CA SER A 24 -15.01 -16.19 -6.12
C SER A 24 -16.23 -17.01 -6.55
N ALA A 25 -16.69 -17.92 -5.71
CA ALA A 25 -17.88 -18.72 -5.97
C ALA A 25 -19.15 -17.87 -6.06
N SER A 26 -19.36 -16.91 -5.14
CA SER A 26 -20.51 -16.00 -5.17
C SER A 26 -20.54 -15.10 -6.42
N ASN A 27 -19.38 -14.86 -7.01
CA ASN A 27 -19.22 -14.10 -8.26
C ASN A 27 -19.17 -14.96 -9.52
N ASN A 28 -19.40 -16.29 -9.42
CA ASN A 28 -19.37 -17.28 -10.50
C ASN A 28 -18.02 -17.30 -11.26
N LEU A 29 -16.91 -17.14 -10.56
CA LEU A 29 -15.57 -17.24 -11.14
C LEU A 29 -15.17 -18.72 -11.27
N GLN A 30 -14.57 -19.10 -12.40
CA GLN A 30 -14.10 -20.48 -12.63
C GLN A 30 -12.83 -20.79 -11.82
N THR A 31 -11.93 -19.81 -11.70
CA THR A 31 -10.70 -19.90 -10.92
C THR A 31 -10.76 -18.89 -9.78
N PRO A 32 -10.52 -19.32 -8.53
CA PRO A 32 -10.51 -18.40 -7.40
C PRO A 32 -9.40 -17.36 -7.51
N ILE A 33 -9.70 -16.13 -7.05
CA ILE A 33 -8.71 -15.07 -6.89
C ILE A 33 -7.85 -15.39 -5.66
N VAL A 34 -6.54 -15.18 -5.78
CA VAL A 34 -5.58 -15.32 -4.69
C VAL A 34 -5.19 -13.93 -4.18
N ALA A 35 -5.21 -13.73 -2.89
CA ALA A 35 -4.91 -12.45 -2.25
C ALA A 35 -3.68 -12.53 -1.34
N LYS A 36 -2.71 -11.63 -1.52
CA LYS A 36 -1.60 -11.45 -0.59
C LYS A 36 -2.01 -10.50 0.55
N ILE A 37 -2.02 -11.02 1.77
CA ILE A 37 -2.61 -10.34 2.93
C ILE A 37 -1.56 -9.53 3.67
N GLU A 38 -1.40 -8.26 3.34
CA GLU A 38 -0.37 -7.39 3.91
C GLU A 38 -0.69 -6.84 5.31
N SER A 39 -1.90 -7.06 5.81
CA SER A 39 -2.24 -6.79 7.22
C SER A 39 -1.48 -7.68 8.21
N PHE A 40 -0.86 -8.77 7.75
CA PHE A 40 0.01 -9.63 8.56
C PHE A 40 1.39 -9.03 8.84
N ASN A 41 1.76 -7.92 8.21
CA ASN A 41 2.93 -7.17 8.65
C ASN A 41 2.71 -6.61 10.07
N PRO A 42 3.75 -6.43 10.90
CA PRO A 42 3.65 -5.97 12.29
C PRO A 42 2.89 -4.66 12.48
N GLY A 43 3.05 -3.72 11.57
CA GLY A 43 2.32 -2.45 11.56
C GLY A 43 1.00 -2.51 10.80
N GLY A 44 0.56 -3.69 10.35
CA GLY A 44 -0.73 -3.94 9.72
C GLY A 44 -0.85 -3.44 8.29
N SER A 45 0.24 -3.22 7.56
CA SER A 45 0.18 -2.82 6.15
C SER A 45 1.44 -3.13 5.34
N VAL A 46 1.27 -3.12 4.02
CA VAL A 46 2.36 -3.22 3.03
C VAL A 46 3.43 -2.13 3.20
N LYS A 47 3.10 -1.02 3.85
CA LYS A 47 4.02 0.11 4.02
C LYS A 47 5.13 -0.14 5.04
N ASP A 48 4.99 -1.15 5.90
CA ASP A 48 6.08 -1.58 6.77
C ASP A 48 7.31 -1.99 5.96
N ARG A 49 7.08 -2.63 4.80
CA ARG A 49 8.14 -3.05 3.88
C ARG A 49 8.97 -1.89 3.37
N ILE A 50 8.31 -0.86 2.86
CA ILE A 50 9.01 0.30 2.29
C ILE A 50 9.55 1.22 3.37
N ALA A 51 8.92 1.30 4.54
CA ALA A 51 9.44 2.07 5.67
C ALA A 51 10.80 1.51 6.12
N LEU A 52 10.90 0.19 6.27
CA LEU A 52 12.17 -0.47 6.59
C LEU A 52 13.21 -0.23 5.48
N ALA A 53 12.84 -0.46 4.22
CA ALA A 53 13.78 -0.33 3.09
C ALA A 53 14.33 1.09 2.93
N MET A 54 13.47 2.11 3.01
CA MET A 54 13.91 3.50 2.88
C MET A 54 14.82 3.95 4.03
N ILE A 55 14.58 3.48 5.25
CA ILE A 55 15.45 3.75 6.39
C ILE A 55 16.80 3.04 6.21
N GLU A 56 16.80 1.77 5.84
CA GLU A 56 18.02 0.99 5.61
C GLU A 56 18.85 1.54 4.46
N ASP A 57 18.22 1.95 3.37
CA ASP A 57 18.91 2.62 2.26
C ASP A 57 19.58 3.94 2.69
N ALA A 58 18.85 4.76 3.47
CA ALA A 58 19.39 5.99 4.01
C ALA A 58 20.55 5.77 5.02
N GLU A 59 20.52 4.67 5.78
CA GLU A 59 21.61 4.22 6.65
C GLU A 59 22.84 3.81 5.82
N HIS A 60 22.64 2.92 4.83
CA HIS A 60 23.72 2.39 3.98
C HIS A 60 24.40 3.48 3.15
N SER A 61 23.63 4.42 2.61
CA SER A 61 24.18 5.58 1.88
C SER A 61 24.84 6.61 2.80
N GLY A 62 24.73 6.46 4.11
CA GLY A 62 25.29 7.38 5.11
C GLY A 62 24.56 8.72 5.20
N VAL A 63 23.42 8.88 4.55
CA VAL A 63 22.55 10.08 4.65
C VAL A 63 21.87 10.14 6.01
N LEU A 64 21.41 9.00 6.54
CA LEU A 64 20.79 8.90 7.86
C LEU A 64 21.85 8.43 8.89
N LYS A 65 22.18 9.29 9.84
CA LYS A 65 23.13 8.97 10.92
C LYS A 65 22.40 8.43 12.15
N PRO A 66 23.04 7.59 12.99
CA PRO A 66 22.44 7.12 14.26
C PRO A 66 21.89 8.27 15.10
N GLY A 67 20.66 8.14 15.57
CA GLY A 67 19.98 9.14 16.38
C GLY A 67 19.48 10.38 15.62
N ALA A 68 19.62 10.44 14.31
CA ALA A 68 19.11 11.54 13.48
C ALA A 68 17.58 11.60 13.51
N THR A 69 17.03 12.70 12.99
CA THR A 69 15.60 12.90 12.87
C THR A 69 15.14 12.57 11.45
N ILE A 70 14.17 11.68 11.35
CA ILE A 70 13.43 11.40 10.11
C ILE A 70 12.20 12.30 10.08
N ILE A 71 11.92 12.90 8.94
CA ILE A 71 10.73 13.71 8.71
C ILE A 71 10.01 13.12 7.49
N GLU A 72 8.69 12.96 7.55
CA GLU A 72 7.93 12.53 6.37
C GLU A 72 6.57 13.20 6.32
N PRO A 73 6.20 13.81 5.18
CA PRO A 73 4.86 14.36 4.97
C PRO A 73 3.92 13.20 4.57
N THR A 74 3.24 12.64 5.56
CA THR A 74 2.30 11.53 5.33
C THR A 74 1.28 11.43 6.44
N SER A 75 0.05 11.09 6.09
CA SER A 75 -1.04 10.80 7.01
C SER A 75 -1.50 9.35 6.96
N GLY A 76 -0.86 8.54 6.12
CA GLY A 76 -1.27 7.17 5.84
C GLY A 76 -0.38 6.11 6.51
N ASN A 77 -0.48 4.91 5.96
CA ASN A 77 0.22 3.72 6.45
C ASN A 77 1.75 3.83 6.43
N THR A 78 2.31 4.66 5.54
CA THR A 78 3.75 4.93 5.53
C THR A 78 4.20 5.57 6.84
N GLY A 79 3.42 6.51 7.38
CA GLY A 79 3.70 7.11 8.69
C GLY A 79 3.70 6.09 9.82
N VAL A 80 2.80 5.11 9.78
CA VAL A 80 2.75 4.02 10.76
C VAL A 80 3.97 3.12 10.65
N GLY A 81 4.31 2.67 9.43
CA GLY A 81 5.51 1.86 9.19
C GLY A 81 6.79 2.56 9.59
N LEU A 82 6.93 3.85 9.24
CA LEU A 82 8.09 4.66 9.67
C LEU A 82 8.15 4.81 11.20
N ALA A 83 7.00 5.01 11.86
CA ALA A 83 6.97 5.14 13.32
C ALA A 83 7.40 3.84 14.02
N LEU A 84 6.91 2.70 13.53
CA LEU A 84 7.33 1.38 14.01
C LEU A 84 8.84 1.16 13.83
N VAL A 85 9.36 1.36 12.63
CA VAL A 85 10.78 1.11 12.33
C VAL A 85 11.68 2.11 13.06
N ALA A 86 11.29 3.39 13.13
CA ALA A 86 12.03 4.40 13.88
C ALA A 86 12.12 4.07 15.37
N ALA A 87 11.02 3.57 15.98
CA ALA A 87 11.01 3.12 17.37
C ALA A 87 11.99 1.96 17.61
N VAL A 88 12.01 0.96 16.70
CA VAL A 88 12.92 -0.20 16.81
C VAL A 88 14.38 0.19 16.63
N LYS A 89 14.67 1.09 15.68
CA LYS A 89 16.05 1.50 15.32
C LYS A 89 16.57 2.70 16.13
N GLY A 90 15.75 3.32 17.00
CA GLY A 90 16.15 4.43 17.86
C GLY A 90 16.22 5.79 17.15
N TYR A 91 15.49 6.00 16.06
CA TYR A 91 15.39 7.29 15.37
C TYR A 91 14.28 8.17 15.95
N LYS A 92 14.49 9.48 15.88
CA LYS A 92 13.42 10.46 16.10
C LYS A 92 12.60 10.56 14.82
N LEU A 93 11.27 10.58 14.93
CA LEU A 93 10.38 10.72 13.79
C LEU A 93 9.43 11.91 13.98
N ILE A 94 9.35 12.74 12.96
CA ILE A 94 8.37 13.84 12.87
C ILE A 94 7.52 13.59 11.62
N LEU A 95 6.21 13.43 11.81
CA LEU A 95 5.25 13.32 10.70
C LEU A 95 4.50 14.64 10.56
N THR A 96 4.44 15.16 9.35
CA THR A 96 3.64 16.33 9.01
C THR A 96 2.40 15.90 8.27
N MET A 97 1.23 16.42 8.69
CA MET A 97 -0.06 16.04 8.11
C MET A 97 -1.12 17.12 8.33
N PRO A 98 -2.15 17.20 7.45
CA PRO A 98 -3.27 18.11 7.66
C PRO A 98 -4.04 17.79 8.96
N GLU A 99 -4.55 18.82 9.62
CA GLU A 99 -5.37 18.70 10.85
C GLU A 99 -6.70 17.96 10.64
N THR A 100 -7.11 17.75 9.38
CA THR A 100 -8.30 16.99 8.99
C THR A 100 -8.12 15.47 9.15
N MET A 101 -6.89 15.01 9.42
CA MET A 101 -6.62 13.59 9.67
C MET A 101 -7.23 13.12 10.99
N SER A 102 -7.74 11.90 11.00
CA SER A 102 -8.43 11.33 12.16
C SER A 102 -7.55 11.27 13.41
N VAL A 103 -8.17 11.38 14.57
CA VAL A 103 -7.50 11.35 15.87
C VAL A 103 -6.83 9.99 16.08
N GLU A 104 -7.49 8.90 15.65
CA GLU A 104 -6.99 7.54 15.76
C GLU A 104 -5.66 7.37 15.04
N ARG A 105 -5.53 7.88 13.80
CA ARG A 105 -4.27 7.85 13.04
C ARG A 105 -3.16 8.63 13.72
N ARG A 106 -3.49 9.82 14.26
CA ARG A 106 -2.53 10.64 15.02
C ARG A 106 -2.06 9.94 16.29
N ASN A 107 -2.99 9.31 17.02
CA ASN A 107 -2.67 8.60 18.26
C ASN A 107 -1.86 7.33 17.99
N LEU A 108 -2.14 6.60 16.91
CA LEU A 108 -1.39 5.41 16.54
C LEU A 108 0.10 5.70 16.34
N VAL A 109 0.45 6.73 15.57
CA VAL A 109 1.86 7.07 15.34
C VAL A 109 2.53 7.66 16.59
N LYS A 110 1.78 8.41 17.43
CA LYS A 110 2.26 8.90 18.72
C LYS A 110 2.55 7.75 19.70
N ALA A 111 1.77 6.69 19.66
CA ALA A 111 2.00 5.51 20.50
C ALA A 111 3.36 4.84 20.22
N TYR A 112 3.86 4.94 18.99
CA TYR A 112 5.23 4.54 18.63
C TYR A 112 6.30 5.60 18.97
N GLY A 113 5.93 6.74 19.56
CA GLY A 113 6.86 7.82 19.93
C GLY A 113 7.09 8.88 18.86
N ALA A 114 6.38 8.82 17.71
CA ALA A 114 6.50 9.84 16.68
C ALA A 114 5.87 11.17 17.11
N GLN A 115 6.51 12.28 16.72
CA GLN A 115 5.94 13.62 16.84
C GLN A 115 5.05 13.91 15.63
N VAL A 116 3.89 14.50 15.87
CA VAL A 116 2.96 14.92 14.81
C VAL A 116 2.91 16.45 14.75
N LYS A 117 3.18 17.01 13.58
CA LYS A 117 3.02 18.43 13.27
C LYS A 117 1.83 18.58 12.33
N LEU A 118 0.79 19.24 12.83
CA LEU A 118 -0.42 19.49 12.05
C LEU A 118 -0.28 20.77 11.23
N THR A 119 -0.81 20.74 10.01
CA THR A 119 -0.90 21.88 9.10
C THR A 119 -2.37 22.24 8.85
N PRO A 120 -2.68 23.47 8.43
CA PRO A 120 -4.06 23.87 8.13
C PRO A 120 -4.73 22.95 7.14
N GLY A 121 -5.95 22.50 7.44
CA GLY A 121 -6.69 21.54 6.61
C GLY A 121 -6.89 22.00 5.17
N LYS A 122 -7.10 23.32 4.96
CA LYS A 122 -7.27 23.93 3.64
C LYS A 122 -6.05 23.79 2.70
N GLU A 123 -4.87 23.58 3.27
CA GLU A 123 -3.62 23.42 2.50
C GLU A 123 -3.38 21.97 2.11
N GLY A 124 -4.13 21.03 2.65
CA GLY A 124 -4.01 19.61 2.35
C GLY A 124 -2.59 19.06 2.48
N MET A 125 -2.23 18.10 1.64
CA MET A 125 -0.88 17.52 1.64
C MET A 125 0.21 18.51 1.21
N LYS A 126 -0.12 19.54 0.42
CA LYS A 126 0.84 20.57 0.03
C LYS A 126 1.41 21.28 1.25
N GLY A 127 0.55 21.74 2.18
CA GLY A 127 1.00 22.35 3.44
C GLY A 127 1.84 21.40 4.29
N ALA A 128 1.50 20.12 4.34
CA ALA A 128 2.31 19.12 5.04
C ALA A 128 3.72 18.96 4.44
N ILE A 129 3.83 18.95 3.11
CA ILE A 129 5.13 18.88 2.40
C ILE A 129 5.97 20.13 2.69
N GLU A 130 5.37 21.33 2.61
CA GLU A 130 6.07 22.60 2.90
C GLU A 130 6.58 22.62 4.35
N MET A 131 5.76 22.20 5.32
CA MET A 131 6.17 22.08 6.72
C MET A 131 7.33 21.09 6.89
N ALA A 132 7.29 19.93 6.22
CA ALA A 132 8.39 18.96 6.27
C ALA A 132 9.71 19.56 5.77
N MET A 133 9.67 20.32 4.67
CA MET A 133 10.84 21.00 4.12
C MET A 133 11.40 22.07 5.08
N GLN A 134 10.53 22.85 5.71
CA GLN A 134 10.93 23.84 6.71
C GLN A 134 11.58 23.19 7.92
N LEU A 135 11.02 22.11 8.43
CA LEU A 135 11.58 21.35 9.55
C LEU A 135 12.94 20.73 9.19
N ARG A 136 13.07 20.18 7.99
CA ARG A 136 14.33 19.65 7.51
C ARG A 136 15.44 20.71 7.47
N ALA A 137 15.09 21.91 7.02
CA ALA A 137 16.05 23.04 6.98
C ALA A 137 16.45 23.52 8.38
N ALA A 138 15.51 23.45 9.35
CA ALA A 138 15.72 23.93 10.72
C ALA A 138 16.42 22.90 11.63
N ILE A 139 16.36 21.60 11.32
CA ILE A 139 16.90 20.51 12.16
C ILE A 139 18.16 19.95 11.50
N PRO A 140 19.36 20.21 12.05
CA PRO A 140 20.61 19.69 11.48
C PRO A 140 20.59 18.16 11.35
N GLY A 141 20.97 17.66 10.19
CA GLY A 141 21.02 16.22 9.91
C GLY A 141 19.68 15.52 9.76
N ALA A 142 18.56 16.26 9.72
CA ALA A 142 17.24 15.67 9.46
C ALA A 142 17.10 15.22 8.00
N VAL A 143 16.43 14.09 7.79
CA VAL A 143 16.23 13.45 6.49
C VAL A 143 14.76 13.31 6.17
N ILE A 144 14.36 13.60 4.93
CA ILE A 144 13.04 13.25 4.36
C ILE A 144 13.27 12.06 3.42
N LEU A 145 12.53 10.98 3.60
CA LEU A 145 12.73 9.73 2.87
C LEU A 145 12.05 9.69 1.50
N GLN A 146 10.96 10.46 1.31
CA GLN A 146 10.30 10.70 0.01
C GLN A 146 9.74 9.44 -0.66
N GLN A 147 8.72 8.81 -0.06
CA GLN A 147 8.13 7.56 -0.53
C GLN A 147 7.74 7.52 -2.02
N PHE A 148 7.42 8.65 -2.64
CA PHE A 148 7.01 8.76 -4.05
C PHE A 148 8.18 8.88 -5.03
N GLU A 149 9.40 9.06 -4.54
CA GLU A 149 10.61 9.26 -5.34
C GLU A 149 11.73 8.27 -5.00
N ASN A 150 11.74 7.74 -3.78
CA ASN A 150 12.79 6.87 -3.27
C ASN A 150 12.73 5.48 -3.92
N LEU A 151 13.78 5.11 -4.64
CA LEU A 151 13.86 3.85 -5.38
C LEU A 151 13.98 2.62 -4.48
N ALA A 152 14.35 2.76 -3.21
CA ALA A 152 14.30 1.66 -2.25
C ALA A 152 12.87 1.10 -2.07
N ASN A 153 11.83 1.90 -2.37
CA ASN A 153 10.45 1.48 -2.36
C ASN A 153 10.17 0.37 -3.42
N PRO A 154 10.26 0.60 -4.73
CA PRO A 154 10.03 -0.46 -5.72
C PRO A 154 11.08 -1.58 -5.61
N GLU A 155 12.32 -1.29 -5.23
CA GLU A 155 13.35 -2.32 -5.07
C GLU A 155 12.99 -3.32 -3.96
N ARG A 156 12.47 -2.85 -2.82
CA ARG A 156 11.97 -3.74 -1.76
C ARG A 156 10.88 -4.68 -2.24
N HIS A 157 9.98 -4.19 -3.07
CA HIS A 157 8.93 -5.02 -3.66
C HIS A 157 9.47 -6.01 -4.70
N TYR A 158 10.51 -5.63 -5.44
CA TYR A 158 11.20 -6.53 -6.35
C TYR A 158 11.93 -7.64 -5.58
N GLU A 159 12.75 -7.27 -4.59
CA GLU A 159 13.61 -8.20 -3.87
C GLU A 159 12.87 -9.14 -2.93
N VAL A 160 11.73 -8.69 -2.38
CA VAL A 160 11.02 -9.43 -1.33
C VAL A 160 9.62 -9.79 -1.76
N THR A 161 8.72 -8.83 -2.00
CA THR A 161 7.30 -9.09 -2.25
C THR A 161 7.08 -9.92 -3.51
N GLY A 162 7.78 -9.60 -4.60
CA GLY A 162 7.70 -10.35 -5.85
C GLY A 162 8.22 -11.79 -5.70
N ARG A 163 9.32 -11.96 -4.96
CA ARG A 163 9.87 -13.29 -4.65
C ARG A 163 8.95 -14.13 -3.79
N GLU A 164 8.32 -13.53 -2.77
CA GLU A 164 7.32 -14.21 -1.94
C GLU A 164 6.15 -14.70 -2.80
N ILE A 165 5.55 -13.83 -3.63
CA ILE A 165 4.44 -14.20 -4.50
C ILE A 165 4.84 -15.34 -5.44
N TRP A 166 6.00 -15.25 -6.09
CA TRP A 166 6.50 -16.29 -6.99
C TRP A 166 6.70 -17.63 -6.29
N ALA A 167 7.32 -17.61 -5.11
CA ALA A 167 7.57 -18.82 -4.32
C ALA A 167 6.27 -19.46 -3.82
N ASP A 168 5.37 -18.65 -3.24
CA ASP A 168 4.12 -19.13 -2.65
C ASP A 168 3.11 -19.64 -3.71
N THR A 169 3.23 -19.18 -4.97
CA THR A 169 2.45 -19.70 -6.10
C THR A 169 3.17 -20.82 -6.84
N SER A 170 4.38 -21.22 -6.43
CA SER A 170 5.25 -22.14 -7.17
C SER A 170 5.50 -21.68 -8.63
N GLY A 171 5.48 -20.37 -8.87
CA GLY A 171 5.59 -19.76 -10.20
C GLY A 171 4.33 -19.85 -11.06
N GLU A 172 3.25 -20.41 -10.55
CA GLU A 172 1.98 -20.51 -11.25
C GLU A 172 1.14 -19.24 -11.02
N ILE A 173 1.46 -18.19 -11.75
CA ILE A 173 0.74 -16.92 -11.76
C ILE A 173 0.62 -16.41 -13.19
N ASP A 174 -0.58 -16.03 -13.62
CA ASP A 174 -0.85 -15.49 -14.95
C ASP A 174 -1.05 -13.97 -14.92
N ILE A 175 -1.70 -13.44 -13.86
CA ILE A 175 -2.03 -12.02 -13.76
C ILE A 175 -1.76 -11.54 -12.33
N PHE A 176 -1.02 -10.44 -12.21
CA PHE A 176 -0.84 -9.73 -10.94
C PHE A 176 -1.56 -8.39 -10.96
N VAL A 177 -2.37 -8.12 -9.94
CA VAL A 177 -3.21 -6.92 -9.82
C VAL A 177 -2.83 -6.14 -8.56
N ALA A 178 -2.53 -4.86 -8.68
CA ALA A 178 -2.23 -4.02 -7.51
C ALA A 178 -2.70 -2.57 -7.67
N GLY A 179 -3.25 -2.01 -6.60
CA GLY A 179 -3.59 -0.59 -6.51
C GLY A 179 -2.35 0.31 -6.51
N VAL A 180 -2.43 1.45 -7.17
CA VAL A 180 -1.31 2.39 -7.32
C VAL A 180 -1.48 3.60 -6.41
N GLY A 181 -0.76 3.59 -5.28
CA GLY A 181 -0.52 4.77 -4.44
C GLY A 181 0.82 5.40 -4.82
N THR A 182 1.93 4.85 -4.30
CA THR A 182 3.28 5.23 -4.73
C THR A 182 3.73 4.54 -6.02
N GLY A 183 3.07 3.45 -6.40
CA GLY A 183 3.46 2.65 -7.57
C GLY A 183 4.57 1.62 -7.29
N GLY A 184 5.19 1.65 -6.12
CA GLY A 184 6.30 0.76 -5.78
C GLY A 184 5.95 -0.72 -5.86
N THR A 185 4.76 -1.11 -5.35
CA THR A 185 4.30 -2.50 -5.36
C THR A 185 4.16 -3.05 -6.78
N VAL A 186 3.37 -2.39 -7.62
CA VAL A 186 3.12 -2.84 -8.99
C VAL A 186 4.40 -2.86 -9.82
N SER A 187 5.28 -1.87 -9.61
CA SER A 187 6.55 -1.73 -10.33
C SER A 187 7.56 -2.80 -9.93
N GLY A 188 7.79 -2.97 -8.63
CA GLY A 188 8.78 -3.92 -8.11
C GLY A 188 8.35 -5.36 -8.32
N VAL A 189 7.12 -5.71 -7.94
CA VAL A 189 6.56 -7.06 -8.17
C VAL A 189 6.47 -7.35 -9.65
N GLY A 190 5.96 -6.40 -10.45
CA GLY A 190 5.81 -6.56 -11.90
C GLY A 190 7.15 -6.82 -12.59
N LYS A 191 8.19 -6.06 -12.25
CA LYS A 191 9.54 -6.28 -12.76
C LYS A 191 10.01 -7.71 -12.45
N TYR A 192 9.92 -8.13 -11.19
CA TYR A 192 10.36 -9.47 -10.78
C TYR A 192 9.59 -10.59 -11.50
N LEU A 193 8.27 -10.50 -11.54
CA LEU A 193 7.44 -11.52 -12.18
C LEU A 193 7.71 -11.63 -13.68
N LYS A 194 7.86 -10.50 -14.39
CA LYS A 194 8.18 -10.50 -15.83
C LYS A 194 9.57 -11.02 -16.13
N GLU A 195 10.55 -10.84 -15.25
CA GLU A 195 11.88 -11.48 -15.38
C GLU A 195 11.81 -13.00 -15.22
N LYS A 196 10.89 -13.51 -14.37
CA LYS A 196 10.66 -14.96 -14.21
C LYS A 196 9.84 -15.57 -15.33
N ASN A 197 8.78 -14.88 -15.74
CA ASN A 197 7.90 -15.30 -16.82
C ASN A 197 7.37 -14.02 -17.55
N PRO A 198 7.88 -13.71 -18.75
CA PRO A 198 7.45 -12.54 -19.51
C PRO A 198 5.96 -12.52 -19.87
N ASN A 199 5.28 -13.67 -19.82
CA ASN A 199 3.85 -13.80 -20.14
C ASN A 199 2.94 -13.39 -18.96
N VAL A 200 3.46 -13.20 -17.75
CA VAL A 200 2.66 -12.70 -16.62
C VAL A 200 2.17 -11.29 -16.94
N ARG A 201 0.86 -11.07 -16.88
CA ARG A 201 0.26 -9.75 -17.09
C ARG A 201 0.26 -8.98 -15.77
N ILE A 202 0.69 -7.73 -15.84
CA ILE A 202 0.74 -6.80 -14.70
C ILE A 202 -0.33 -5.74 -14.87
N VAL A 203 -1.24 -5.68 -13.92
CA VAL A 203 -2.39 -4.78 -13.96
C VAL A 203 -2.34 -3.79 -12.81
N ALA A 204 -2.30 -2.51 -13.16
CA ALA A 204 -2.39 -1.40 -12.20
C ALA A 204 -3.85 -1.02 -11.96
N VAL A 205 -4.18 -0.62 -10.74
CA VAL A 205 -5.53 -0.15 -10.39
C VAL A 205 -5.47 1.31 -9.95
N GLU A 206 -6.35 2.13 -10.51
CA GLU A 206 -6.54 3.54 -10.14
C GLU A 206 -8.02 3.90 -9.96
N PRO A 207 -8.37 4.98 -9.23
CA PRO A 207 -9.74 5.44 -9.10
C PRO A 207 -10.30 5.99 -10.43
N VAL A 208 -11.56 5.71 -10.74
CA VAL A 208 -12.28 6.32 -11.89
C VAL A 208 -12.24 7.85 -11.80
N ASP A 209 -12.39 8.41 -10.60
CA ASP A 209 -12.46 9.85 -10.38
C ASP A 209 -11.09 10.55 -10.42
N SER A 210 -9.99 9.79 -10.45
CA SER A 210 -8.61 10.32 -10.51
C SER A 210 -7.72 9.47 -11.43
N PRO A 211 -8.06 9.32 -12.74
CA PRO A 211 -7.44 8.34 -13.63
C PRO A 211 -6.15 8.88 -14.26
N VAL A 212 -5.20 9.30 -13.46
CA VAL A 212 -3.95 9.97 -13.92
C VAL A 212 -3.01 9.02 -14.67
N LEU A 213 -3.01 7.73 -14.33
CA LEU A 213 -2.21 6.72 -15.05
C LEU A 213 -2.74 6.47 -16.45
N SER A 214 -4.06 6.60 -16.63
CA SER A 214 -4.74 6.51 -17.93
C SER A 214 -4.75 7.84 -18.71
N GLY A 215 -3.98 8.86 -18.27
CA GLY A 215 -3.88 10.18 -18.94
C GLY A 215 -5.03 11.14 -18.63
N GLY A 216 -5.88 10.82 -17.65
CA GLY A 216 -6.95 11.71 -17.18
C GLY A 216 -6.47 12.75 -16.17
N LYS A 217 -7.40 13.56 -15.67
CA LYS A 217 -7.14 14.60 -14.67
C LYS A 217 -7.29 14.03 -13.26
N PRO A 218 -6.49 14.53 -12.28
CA PRO A 218 -6.71 14.20 -10.88
C PRO A 218 -8.06 14.74 -10.40
N GLY A 219 -8.70 13.99 -9.50
CA GLY A 219 -9.95 14.38 -8.87
C GLY A 219 -10.13 13.76 -7.48
N PRO A 220 -11.10 14.26 -6.68
CA PRO A 220 -11.39 13.71 -5.37
C PRO A 220 -12.04 12.33 -5.49
N HIS A 221 -11.63 11.39 -4.64
CA HIS A 221 -12.19 10.05 -4.55
C HIS A 221 -12.15 9.52 -3.10
N LYS A 222 -12.88 8.41 -2.83
CA LYS A 222 -12.98 7.81 -1.49
C LYS A 222 -12.01 6.65 -1.27
N ILE A 223 -11.30 6.18 -2.30
CA ILE A 223 -10.42 5.01 -2.22
C ILE A 223 -9.07 5.42 -1.60
N GLN A 224 -9.01 5.45 -0.27
CA GLN A 224 -7.79 5.84 0.44
C GLN A 224 -6.64 4.87 0.15
N GLY A 225 -5.42 5.41 0.03
CA GLY A 225 -4.20 4.63 -0.18
C GLY A 225 -3.73 4.49 -1.62
N ILE A 226 -4.60 4.79 -2.61
CA ILE A 226 -4.27 4.84 -4.04
C ILE A 226 -4.69 6.17 -4.64
N GLY A 227 -4.33 6.42 -5.91
CA GLY A 227 -4.78 7.63 -6.62
C GLY A 227 -4.17 8.91 -6.05
N ALA A 228 -2.84 9.03 -6.03
CA ALA A 228 -2.12 10.19 -5.47
C ALA A 228 -2.37 11.52 -6.18
N GLY A 229 -3.06 11.52 -7.33
CA GLY A 229 -3.33 12.71 -8.13
C GLY A 229 -2.20 13.11 -9.08
N PHE A 230 -1.13 12.34 -9.12
CA PHE A 230 0.01 12.48 -10.04
C PHE A 230 0.63 11.11 -10.30
N VAL A 231 1.47 11.00 -11.33
CA VAL A 231 2.25 9.78 -11.61
C VAL A 231 3.53 9.81 -10.77
N PRO A 232 3.69 8.88 -9.78
CA PRO A 232 4.87 8.86 -8.92
C PRO A 232 6.15 8.50 -9.69
N LYS A 233 7.31 8.99 -9.25
CA LYS A 233 8.61 8.59 -9.83
C LYS A 233 8.97 7.12 -9.55
N THR A 234 8.42 6.55 -8.50
CA THR A 234 8.54 5.12 -8.16
C THR A 234 7.62 4.20 -8.97
N TYR A 235 6.75 4.76 -9.83
CA TYR A 235 5.91 4.00 -10.75
C TYR A 235 6.65 3.75 -12.07
N ASN A 236 6.80 2.48 -12.42
CA ASN A 236 7.34 2.06 -13.70
C ASN A 236 6.23 1.55 -14.63
N GLY A 237 5.75 2.42 -15.51
CA GLY A 237 4.71 2.05 -16.49
C GLY A 237 5.15 1.03 -17.54
N SER A 238 6.47 0.82 -17.73
CA SER A 238 6.96 -0.12 -18.75
C SER A 238 6.72 -1.60 -18.40
N VAL A 239 6.49 -1.91 -17.13
CA VAL A 239 6.15 -3.26 -16.69
C VAL A 239 4.65 -3.51 -16.61
N VAL A 240 3.83 -2.47 -16.74
CA VAL A 240 2.36 -2.53 -16.62
C VAL A 240 1.73 -2.77 -17.98
N ASP A 241 0.94 -3.82 -18.10
CA ASP A 241 0.26 -4.20 -19.35
C ASP A 241 -1.12 -3.55 -19.49
N GLU A 242 -1.78 -3.26 -18.34
CA GLU A 242 -3.14 -2.69 -18.32
C GLU A 242 -3.35 -1.84 -17.08
N VAL A 243 -4.16 -0.79 -17.20
CA VAL A 243 -4.65 0.02 -16.08
C VAL A 243 -6.17 -0.15 -15.98
N VAL A 244 -6.65 -0.66 -14.85
CA VAL A 244 -8.08 -0.83 -14.55
C VAL A 244 -8.53 0.30 -13.62
N ARG A 245 -9.62 0.97 -14.01
CA ARG A 245 -10.24 2.04 -13.22
C ARG A 245 -11.38 1.48 -12.39
N VAL A 246 -11.41 1.83 -11.08
CA VAL A 246 -12.40 1.33 -10.12
C VAL A 246 -13.15 2.49 -9.49
N GLY A 247 -14.48 2.37 -9.40
CA GLY A 247 -15.36 3.32 -8.74
C GLY A 247 -15.31 3.20 -7.21
N ASN A 248 -15.70 4.28 -6.53
CA ASN A 248 -15.75 4.31 -5.06
C ASN A 248 -16.68 3.23 -4.50
N ASP A 249 -17.92 3.12 -5.06
CA ASP A 249 -18.94 2.21 -4.57
C ASP A 249 -18.56 0.75 -4.82
N ASP A 250 -17.95 0.46 -5.96
CA ASP A 250 -17.44 -0.89 -6.26
C ASP A 250 -16.34 -1.32 -5.29
N ALA A 251 -15.42 -0.42 -4.96
CA ALA A 251 -14.37 -0.68 -3.99
C ALA A 251 -14.93 -0.91 -2.59
N ILE A 252 -15.92 -0.10 -2.16
CA ILE A 252 -16.54 -0.19 -0.85
C ILE A 252 -17.36 -1.47 -0.73
N ARG A 253 -18.21 -1.77 -1.73
CA ARG A 253 -19.04 -2.99 -1.76
C ARG A 253 -18.15 -4.24 -1.68
N THR A 254 -17.14 -4.32 -2.53
CA THR A 254 -16.22 -5.47 -2.54
C THR A 254 -15.44 -5.59 -1.22
N GLY A 255 -15.03 -4.47 -0.61
CA GLY A 255 -14.40 -4.49 0.71
C GLY A 255 -15.32 -5.06 1.81
N ARG A 256 -16.61 -4.72 1.80
CA ARG A 256 -17.62 -5.29 2.70
C ARG A 256 -17.84 -6.78 2.45
N GLU A 257 -17.93 -7.18 1.18
CA GLU A 257 -18.09 -8.60 0.79
C GLU A 257 -16.90 -9.45 1.24
N LEU A 258 -15.67 -8.94 1.14
CA LEU A 258 -14.49 -9.63 1.66
C LEU A 258 -14.59 -9.90 3.16
N ALA A 259 -15.02 -8.92 3.94
CA ALA A 259 -15.21 -9.09 5.38
C ALA A 259 -16.30 -10.10 5.70
N GLN A 260 -17.44 -10.05 4.99
CA GLN A 260 -18.61 -10.89 5.25
C GLN A 260 -18.45 -12.33 4.74
N GLN A 261 -17.80 -12.54 3.61
CA GLN A 261 -17.70 -13.84 2.97
C GLN A 261 -16.40 -14.59 3.34
N GLU A 262 -15.28 -13.87 3.42
CA GLU A 262 -13.96 -14.47 3.67
C GLU A 262 -13.43 -14.22 5.09
N GLY A 263 -14.09 -13.35 5.87
CA GLY A 263 -13.58 -12.90 7.17
C GLY A 263 -12.37 -11.98 7.06
N VAL A 264 -12.09 -11.45 5.89
CA VAL A 264 -10.93 -10.59 5.63
C VAL A 264 -11.33 -9.12 5.81
N LEU A 265 -11.05 -8.57 6.98
CA LEU A 265 -11.26 -7.15 7.26
C LEU A 265 -10.09 -6.34 6.68
N ALA A 266 -10.32 -5.69 5.54
CA ALA A 266 -9.29 -4.96 4.79
C ALA A 266 -9.73 -3.53 4.44
N GLY A 267 -8.79 -2.68 4.02
CA GLY A 267 -9.07 -1.29 3.66
C GLY A 267 -9.77 -1.14 2.29
N ILE A 268 -10.22 0.09 1.99
CA ILE A 268 -10.98 0.39 0.76
C ILE A 268 -10.18 0.04 -0.50
N SER A 269 -8.87 0.29 -0.51
CA SER A 269 -8.00 -0.04 -1.66
C SER A 269 -7.87 -1.56 -1.89
N SER A 270 -8.07 -2.38 -0.87
CA SER A 270 -8.16 -3.84 -1.01
C SER A 270 -9.42 -4.23 -1.79
N GLY A 271 -10.57 -3.62 -1.45
CA GLY A 271 -11.80 -3.79 -2.21
C GLY A 271 -11.63 -3.40 -3.69
N ALA A 272 -10.95 -2.27 -3.95
CA ALA A 272 -10.65 -1.85 -5.33
C ALA A 272 -9.78 -2.87 -6.07
N ALA A 273 -8.74 -3.41 -5.44
CA ALA A 273 -7.84 -4.38 -6.05
C ALA A 273 -8.57 -5.72 -6.35
N VAL A 274 -9.40 -6.20 -5.42
CA VAL A 274 -10.19 -7.42 -5.63
C VAL A 274 -11.29 -7.21 -6.69
N PHE A 275 -11.95 -6.05 -6.70
CA PHE A 275 -12.92 -5.72 -7.75
C PHE A 275 -12.28 -5.76 -9.13
N ALA A 276 -11.12 -5.14 -9.30
CA ALA A 276 -10.37 -5.18 -10.57
C ALA A 276 -9.99 -6.62 -10.95
N ALA A 277 -9.50 -7.42 -9.99
CA ALA A 277 -9.18 -8.83 -10.20
C ALA A 277 -10.42 -9.64 -10.62
N MET A 278 -11.58 -9.39 -10.02
CA MET A 278 -12.85 -10.00 -10.39
C MET A 278 -13.28 -9.63 -11.81
N GLN A 279 -13.17 -8.36 -12.19
CA GLN A 279 -13.48 -7.91 -13.56
C GLN A 279 -12.58 -8.61 -14.60
N LEU A 280 -11.31 -8.81 -14.28
CA LEU A 280 -10.38 -9.55 -15.13
C LEU A 280 -10.73 -11.05 -15.20
N ALA A 281 -11.09 -11.67 -14.07
CA ALA A 281 -11.44 -13.09 -14.00
C ALA A 281 -12.73 -13.41 -14.78
N LYS A 282 -13.66 -12.46 -14.89
CA LYS A 282 -14.91 -12.60 -15.67
C LYS A 282 -14.71 -12.53 -17.19
N ARG A 283 -13.52 -12.14 -17.66
CA ARG A 283 -13.22 -12.16 -19.10
C ARG A 283 -13.03 -13.60 -19.56
N PRO A 284 -13.65 -14.06 -20.66
CA PRO A 284 -13.55 -15.43 -21.13
C PRO A 284 -12.12 -15.96 -21.29
N GLU A 285 -11.22 -15.10 -21.80
CA GLU A 285 -9.80 -15.43 -22.01
C GLU A 285 -9.01 -15.63 -20.69
N ASN A 286 -9.56 -15.18 -19.57
CA ASN A 286 -8.95 -15.28 -18.25
C ASN A 286 -9.62 -16.33 -17.34
N ALA A 287 -10.64 -17.03 -17.78
CA ALA A 287 -11.45 -17.91 -16.93
C ALA A 287 -10.65 -18.99 -16.20
N SER A 288 -9.59 -19.53 -16.83
CA SER A 288 -8.69 -20.53 -16.21
C SER A 288 -7.40 -19.93 -15.65
N LYS A 289 -7.27 -18.58 -15.64
CA LYS A 289 -6.05 -17.91 -15.25
C LYS A 289 -5.95 -17.73 -13.74
N ARG A 290 -4.76 -17.98 -13.17
CA ARG A 290 -4.48 -17.65 -11.77
C ARG A 290 -4.19 -16.17 -11.63
N ILE A 291 -5.10 -15.46 -10.97
CA ILE A 291 -5.01 -14.04 -10.69
C ILE A 291 -4.60 -13.84 -9.23
N VAL A 292 -3.50 -13.14 -9.01
CA VAL A 292 -3.03 -12.77 -7.68
C VAL A 292 -3.21 -11.26 -7.50
N THR A 293 -3.81 -10.86 -6.40
CA THR A 293 -3.92 -9.47 -6.00
C THR A 293 -3.30 -9.22 -4.63
N LEU A 294 -3.10 -7.95 -4.24
CA LEU A 294 -2.52 -7.58 -2.97
C LEU A 294 -3.51 -6.73 -2.17
N LEU A 295 -3.78 -7.13 -0.92
CA LEU A 295 -4.60 -6.40 0.04
C LEU A 295 -3.68 -5.58 0.96
N PRO A 296 -3.60 -4.24 0.76
CA PRO A 296 -2.52 -3.44 1.33
C PRO A 296 -2.52 -3.31 2.85
N ASP A 297 -3.68 -3.36 3.52
CA ASP A 297 -3.77 -3.07 4.94
C ASP A 297 -4.99 -3.66 5.65
N THR A 298 -5.01 -3.51 6.99
CA THR A 298 -6.13 -3.92 7.84
C THR A 298 -7.32 -2.95 7.74
N GLY A 299 -8.53 -3.49 7.81
CA GLY A 299 -9.78 -2.72 7.80
C GLY A 299 -10.07 -1.96 9.10
N GLU A 300 -9.42 -2.30 10.21
CA GLU A 300 -9.63 -1.61 11.51
C GLU A 300 -9.39 -0.10 11.42
N ARG A 301 -8.54 0.36 10.50
CA ARG A 301 -8.25 1.77 10.23
C ARG A 301 -9.39 2.52 9.54
N TYR A 302 -10.43 1.81 9.13
CA TYR A 302 -11.52 2.32 8.29
C TYR A 302 -12.89 2.18 8.96
N LEU A 303 -12.96 1.72 10.23
CA LEU A 303 -14.22 1.49 10.95
C LEU A 303 -15.08 2.77 11.09
N SER A 304 -14.44 3.94 11.16
CA SER A 304 -15.10 5.25 11.20
C SER A 304 -15.24 5.91 9.82
N THR A 305 -15.07 5.16 8.73
CA THR A 305 -15.18 5.68 7.36
C THR A 305 -16.39 5.09 6.65
N VAL A 306 -16.68 5.61 5.45
CA VAL A 306 -17.76 5.11 4.58
C VAL A 306 -17.67 3.61 4.26
N LEU A 307 -16.51 2.99 4.43
CA LEU A 307 -16.34 1.55 4.18
C LEU A 307 -17.26 0.72 5.07
N TYR A 308 -17.36 1.05 6.37
CA TYR A 308 -18.15 0.31 7.35
C TYR A 308 -19.31 1.11 7.95
N ALA A 309 -19.62 2.26 7.39
CA ALA A 309 -20.81 3.05 7.72
C ALA A 309 -22.02 2.51 6.97
N PHE A 310 -22.56 1.37 7.41
CA PHE A 310 -23.59 0.63 6.67
C PHE A 310 -24.90 1.39 6.56
N GLU A 311 -25.29 2.13 7.59
CA GLU A 311 -26.54 2.88 7.65
C GLU A 311 -26.43 4.21 6.90
N GLU A 312 -25.32 4.93 7.05
CA GLU A 312 -25.08 6.24 6.45
C GLU A 312 -24.62 6.14 4.98
N TYR A 313 -24.13 4.98 4.56
CA TYR A 313 -23.70 4.70 3.20
C TYR A 313 -24.17 3.33 2.72
N PRO A 314 -25.48 3.12 2.52
CA PRO A 314 -26.03 1.88 2.00
C PRO A 314 -25.63 1.70 0.52
N LEU A 315 -25.24 0.48 0.13
CA LEU A 315 -24.85 0.11 -1.24
C LEU A 315 -25.59 -1.12 -1.73
#